data_c03b94c3c8b018050fbbf6f2475043fb
#
_entry.id   c03b94c3c8b018050fbbf6f2475043fb
#
_cell.length_a   1.000
_cell.length_b   1.000
_cell.length_c   1.000
_cell.angle_alpha   90.00
_cell.angle_beta   90.00
_cell.angle_gamma   90.00
#
_symmetry.space_group_name_H-M   'P 1'
#
loop_
_entity.id
_entity.type
_entity.pdbx_description
1 polymer ?
#
loop_
_entity_poly.entity_id
_entity_poly.type
_entity_poly.pdbx_seq_one_letter_code
_entity_poly.pdbx_strand_id
1 'polypeptide(L)'
;SEKSLEKRVGEGMKVTWTAFNAGPAEVEALFAGDIDIGYIGPVPAVSANVKSNGDVVILSSATKGGAVLIKRSDSGINSVAELAGKVVAIPQIGNTQHLDLLRLLQENGLKPVTEGGNVNVSAVANADVANMMGRGDIDAALVPEPWGSTLLEGGAELLLDYDKIYMQGQSDVAVVVVRKEFREKN
;
A
#
# COMPACT_ATOMS: atom_id res chain seq x y z
N SER A 1 5.88 19.29 4.54
CA SER A 1 4.76 19.96 3.87
C SER A 1 5.11 20.15 2.40
N GLU A 2 4.12 20.13 1.49
CA GLU A 2 4.28 20.34 0.06
C GLU A 2 5.17 21.53 -0.28
N LYS A 3 5.03 22.64 0.47
CA LYS A 3 5.84 23.85 0.28
C LYS A 3 7.33 23.75 0.66
N SER A 4 7.79 22.66 1.28
CA SER A 4 9.20 22.53 1.66
C SER A 4 10.10 22.09 0.51
N LEU A 5 9.60 21.27 -0.40
CA LEU A 5 10.32 20.86 -1.60
C LEU A 5 10.40 22.02 -2.59
N GLU A 6 9.27 22.71 -2.85
CA GLU A 6 9.22 23.87 -3.73
C GLU A 6 10.22 24.97 -3.35
N LYS A 7 10.45 25.17 -2.04
CA LYS A 7 11.46 26.12 -1.55
C LYS A 7 12.91 25.69 -1.80
N ARG A 8 13.17 24.39 -2.04
CA ARG A 8 14.52 23.82 -2.17
C ARG A 8 14.94 23.59 -3.61
N VAL A 9 13.99 23.47 -4.55
CA VAL A 9 14.30 23.17 -5.95
C VAL A 9 14.83 24.36 -6.76
N GLY A 10 14.87 25.56 -6.18
CA GLY A 10 15.44 26.75 -6.82
C GLY A 10 14.50 27.47 -7.78
N GLU A 11 14.92 28.68 -8.20
CA GLU A 11 14.19 29.49 -9.15
C GLU A 11 14.18 28.83 -10.53
N GLY A 12 13.00 28.71 -11.15
CA GLY A 12 12.83 28.12 -12.48
C GLY A 12 12.29 26.70 -12.49
N MET A 13 12.23 26.00 -11.36
CA MET A 13 11.55 24.70 -11.27
C MET A 13 10.13 24.83 -10.71
N LYS A 14 9.18 24.17 -11.36
CA LYS A 14 7.80 24.04 -10.89
C LYS A 14 7.57 22.61 -10.42
N VAL A 15 7.14 22.46 -9.17
CA VAL A 15 6.71 21.16 -8.62
C VAL A 15 5.20 21.05 -8.78
N THR A 16 4.75 19.97 -9.39
CA THR A 16 3.33 19.58 -9.45
C THR A 16 3.14 18.26 -8.69
N TRP A 17 2.06 18.18 -7.92
CA TRP A 17 1.74 17.00 -7.12
C TRP A 17 0.55 16.25 -7.71
N THR A 18 0.70 14.94 -7.89
CA THR A 18 -0.37 14.04 -8.32
C THR A 18 -0.53 12.93 -7.28
N ALA A 19 -1.74 12.71 -6.81
CA ALA A 19 -2.05 11.65 -5.85
C ALA A 19 -2.61 10.42 -6.58
N PHE A 20 -2.16 9.24 -6.18
CA PHE A 20 -2.63 7.94 -6.66
C PHE A 20 -3.22 7.14 -5.49
N ASN A 21 -4.20 6.28 -5.78
CA ASN A 21 -4.77 5.41 -4.74
C ASN A 21 -3.73 4.42 -4.20
N ALA A 22 -2.90 3.84 -5.08
CA ALA A 22 -1.86 2.89 -4.72
C ALA A 22 -0.78 2.81 -5.81
N GLY A 23 0.35 2.16 -5.46
CA GLY A 23 1.56 2.14 -6.26
C GLY A 23 1.44 1.61 -7.69
N PRO A 24 0.68 0.56 -8.02
CA PRO A 24 0.54 0.13 -9.41
C PRO A 24 0.01 1.19 -10.35
N ALA A 25 -0.94 2.03 -9.92
CA ALA A 25 -1.43 3.16 -10.71
C ALA A 25 -0.35 4.25 -10.92
N GLU A 26 0.48 4.48 -9.89
CA GLU A 26 1.62 5.39 -9.97
C GLU A 26 2.70 4.89 -10.93
N VAL A 27 2.94 3.57 -10.98
CA VAL A 27 3.88 2.96 -11.95
C VAL A 27 3.48 3.23 -13.39
N GLU A 28 2.21 3.15 -13.72
CA GLU A 28 1.72 3.47 -15.06
C GLU A 28 2.00 4.93 -15.44
N ALA A 29 1.81 5.86 -14.49
CA ALA A 29 2.13 7.28 -14.70
C ALA A 29 3.64 7.54 -14.86
N LEU A 30 4.50 6.80 -14.14
CA LEU A 30 5.96 6.83 -14.34
C LEU A 30 6.33 6.34 -15.75
N PHE A 31 5.72 5.24 -16.21
CA PHE A 31 5.99 4.70 -17.54
C PHE A 31 5.48 5.62 -18.66
N ALA A 32 4.35 6.29 -18.47
CA ALA A 32 3.81 7.27 -19.38
C ALA A 32 4.64 8.57 -19.43
N GLY A 33 5.48 8.82 -18.41
CA GLY A 33 6.21 10.08 -18.25
C GLY A 33 5.36 11.23 -17.70
N ASP A 34 4.20 10.93 -17.13
CA ASP A 34 3.30 11.92 -16.51
C ASP A 34 3.85 12.44 -15.19
N ILE A 35 4.68 11.65 -14.51
CA ILE A 35 5.42 12.01 -13.32
C ILE A 35 6.89 11.61 -13.43
N ASP A 36 7.77 12.33 -12.74
CA ASP A 36 9.21 12.12 -12.79
C ASP A 36 9.74 11.41 -11.55
N ILE A 37 9.19 11.74 -10.38
CA ILE A 37 9.57 11.24 -9.06
C ILE A 37 8.31 10.80 -8.33
N GLY A 38 8.39 9.71 -7.55
CA GLY A 38 7.26 9.21 -6.78
C GLY A 38 7.62 8.71 -5.40
N TYR A 39 6.63 8.74 -4.50
CA TYR A 39 6.65 8.04 -3.21
C TYR A 39 5.75 6.82 -3.33
N ILE A 40 6.33 5.65 -3.38
CA ILE A 40 5.64 4.41 -3.77
C ILE A 40 6.01 3.26 -2.83
N GLY A 41 5.13 2.28 -2.69
CA GLY A 41 5.44 1.05 -1.96
C GLY A 41 6.61 0.27 -2.59
N PRO A 42 7.42 -0.45 -1.80
CA PRO A 42 8.59 -1.17 -2.30
C PRO A 42 8.24 -2.26 -3.34
N VAL A 43 7.10 -2.93 -3.20
CA VAL A 43 6.69 -3.99 -4.14
C VAL A 43 6.44 -3.43 -5.55
N PRO A 44 5.59 -2.41 -5.76
CA PRO A 44 5.44 -1.80 -7.08
C PRO A 44 6.72 -1.11 -7.56
N ALA A 45 7.57 -0.55 -6.67
CA ALA A 45 8.85 0.04 -7.05
C ALA A 45 9.81 -0.98 -7.67
N VAL A 46 9.98 -2.15 -7.04
CA VAL A 46 10.79 -3.25 -7.59
C VAL A 46 10.19 -3.77 -8.89
N SER A 47 8.87 -3.94 -8.95
CA SER A 47 8.17 -4.34 -10.17
C SER A 47 8.40 -3.36 -11.33
N ALA A 48 8.34 -2.05 -11.04
CA ALA A 48 8.61 -1.00 -12.03
C ALA A 48 10.06 -1.04 -12.52
N ASN A 49 11.03 -1.19 -11.62
CA ASN A 49 12.45 -1.31 -11.99
C ASN A 49 12.69 -2.48 -12.94
N VAL A 50 12.16 -3.67 -12.60
CA VAL A 50 12.33 -4.88 -13.43
C VAL A 50 11.65 -4.73 -14.79
N LYS A 51 10.40 -4.27 -14.83
CA LYS A 51 9.63 -4.12 -16.07
C LYS A 51 10.22 -3.06 -17.01
N SER A 52 10.85 -2.03 -16.46
CA SER A 52 11.48 -0.95 -17.23
C SER A 52 12.95 -1.21 -17.59
N ASN A 53 13.49 -2.40 -17.30
CA ASN A 53 14.94 -2.69 -17.44
C ASN A 53 15.82 -1.66 -16.71
N GLY A 54 15.38 -1.15 -15.55
CA GLY A 54 16.13 -0.21 -14.74
C GLY A 54 15.89 1.27 -15.09
N ASP A 55 14.91 1.60 -15.91
CA ASP A 55 14.57 3.02 -16.20
C ASP A 55 13.83 3.69 -15.04
N VAL A 56 13.17 2.93 -14.17
CA VAL A 56 12.68 3.42 -12.89
C VAL A 56 13.65 2.97 -11.79
N VAL A 57 14.21 3.91 -11.05
CA VAL A 57 15.26 3.68 -10.06
C VAL A 57 14.76 4.02 -8.66
N ILE A 58 15.05 3.17 -7.68
CA ILE A 58 14.81 3.46 -6.26
C ILE A 58 15.98 4.31 -5.75
N LEU A 59 15.68 5.50 -5.23
CA LEU A 59 16.67 6.44 -4.70
C LEU A 59 16.95 6.24 -3.21
N SER A 60 15.91 6.06 -2.43
CA SER A 60 16.01 5.98 -0.97
C SER A 60 14.79 5.35 -0.33
N SER A 61 14.95 4.90 0.92
CA SER A 61 13.83 4.72 1.84
C SER A 61 13.13 6.05 2.11
N ALA A 62 11.82 6.03 2.26
CA ALA A 62 11.02 7.21 2.64
C ALA A 62 10.35 7.01 4.00
N THR A 63 9.74 5.86 4.26
CA THR A 63 9.01 5.59 5.50
C THR A 63 9.05 4.11 5.83
N LYS A 64 9.23 3.77 7.10
CA LYS A 64 9.18 2.40 7.62
C LYS A 64 7.92 2.14 8.43
N GLY A 65 7.44 0.91 8.42
CA GLY A 65 6.23 0.49 9.13
C GLY A 65 4.96 1.14 8.60
N GLY A 66 3.89 1.20 9.42
CA GLY A 66 2.68 1.96 9.12
C GLY A 66 1.66 1.27 8.22
N ALA A 67 1.83 -0.02 7.88
CA ALA A 67 0.74 -0.85 7.36
C ALA A 67 0.13 -1.64 8.51
N VAL A 68 -1.19 -1.65 8.62
CA VAL A 68 -1.93 -2.32 9.71
C VAL A 68 -3.06 -3.16 9.16
N LEU A 69 -3.34 -4.29 9.82
CA LEU A 69 -4.51 -5.12 9.53
C LEU A 69 -5.61 -4.76 10.51
N ILE A 70 -6.66 -4.17 10.00
CA ILE A 70 -7.84 -3.70 10.74
C ILE A 70 -9.00 -4.66 10.46
N LYS A 71 -9.83 -4.91 11.45
CA LYS A 71 -11.04 -5.72 11.35
C LYS A 71 -12.28 -4.91 11.71
N ARG A 72 -13.43 -5.28 11.18
CA ARG A 72 -14.72 -4.77 11.61
C ARG A 72 -14.99 -5.29 13.04
N SER A 73 -15.45 -4.43 13.94
CA SER A 73 -15.58 -4.74 15.38
C SER A 73 -16.53 -5.92 15.67
N ASP A 74 -17.57 -6.09 14.86
CA ASP A 74 -18.55 -7.19 14.99
C ASP A 74 -18.25 -8.42 14.10
N SER A 75 -17.07 -8.46 13.45
CA SER A 75 -16.66 -9.56 12.55
C SER A 75 -16.39 -10.89 13.26
N GLY A 76 -16.14 -10.86 14.57
CA GLY A 76 -15.74 -12.04 15.37
C GLY A 76 -14.32 -12.52 15.09
N ILE A 77 -13.52 -11.82 14.30
CA ILE A 77 -12.14 -12.19 13.92
C ILE A 77 -11.19 -11.80 15.05
N ASN A 78 -10.35 -12.74 15.52
CA ASN A 78 -9.35 -12.51 16.57
C ASN A 78 -7.93 -12.94 16.14
N SER A 79 -7.80 -13.59 14.99
CA SER A 79 -6.52 -14.04 14.43
C SER A 79 -6.56 -14.06 12.91
N VAL A 80 -5.37 -14.10 12.27
CA VAL A 80 -5.28 -14.24 10.82
C VAL A 80 -5.90 -15.55 10.32
N ALA A 81 -5.82 -16.62 11.10
CA ALA A 81 -6.43 -17.92 10.75
C ALA A 81 -7.97 -17.83 10.59
N GLU A 82 -8.63 -16.90 11.30
CA GLU A 82 -10.07 -16.68 11.23
C GLU A 82 -10.52 -15.82 10.05
N LEU A 83 -9.59 -15.41 9.18
CA LEU A 83 -9.90 -14.78 7.89
C LEU A 83 -10.48 -15.79 6.86
N ALA A 84 -10.48 -17.08 7.16
CA ALA A 84 -11.14 -18.10 6.34
C ALA A 84 -12.62 -17.76 6.12
N GLY A 85 -13.05 -17.72 4.85
CA GLY A 85 -14.41 -17.36 4.45
C GLY A 85 -14.74 -15.86 4.53
N LYS A 86 -13.77 -15.01 4.87
CA LYS A 86 -13.95 -13.56 5.04
C LYS A 86 -13.54 -12.77 3.80
N VAL A 87 -14.03 -11.53 3.73
CA VAL A 87 -13.64 -10.53 2.73
C VAL A 87 -12.59 -9.61 3.33
N VAL A 88 -11.39 -9.62 2.74
CA VAL A 88 -10.26 -8.79 3.20
C VAL A 88 -9.89 -7.80 2.11
N ALA A 89 -9.98 -6.52 2.41
CA ALA A 89 -9.62 -5.45 1.49
C ALA A 89 -8.13 -5.15 1.50
N ILE A 90 -7.62 -4.79 0.33
CA ILE A 90 -6.29 -4.22 0.09
C ILE A 90 -6.42 -3.02 -0.85
N PRO A 91 -5.49 -2.05 -0.87
CA PRO A 91 -5.63 -0.86 -1.71
C PRO A 91 -5.65 -1.15 -3.21
N GLN A 92 -4.84 -2.09 -3.67
CA GLN A 92 -4.77 -2.52 -5.08
C GLN A 92 -4.00 -3.84 -5.22
N ILE A 93 -4.40 -4.66 -6.19
CA ILE A 93 -3.65 -5.88 -6.56
C ILE A 93 -2.25 -5.48 -7.03
N GLY A 94 -1.22 -6.18 -6.51
CA GLY A 94 0.19 -5.91 -6.85
C GLY A 94 0.86 -4.79 -6.05
N ASN A 95 0.17 -4.18 -5.09
CA ASN A 95 0.81 -3.25 -4.16
C ASN A 95 1.49 -4.00 -2.99
N THR A 96 2.15 -3.25 -2.10
CA THR A 96 2.88 -3.81 -0.95
C THR A 96 1.93 -4.54 0.01
N GLN A 97 0.79 -3.95 0.36
CA GLN A 97 -0.20 -4.56 1.25
C GLN A 97 -0.79 -5.86 0.68
N HIS A 98 -0.91 -5.96 -0.65
CA HIS A 98 -1.33 -7.21 -1.29
C HIS A 98 -0.32 -8.34 -1.01
N LEU A 99 0.98 -8.09 -1.24
CA LEU A 99 2.02 -9.09 -0.98
C LEU A 99 2.10 -9.45 0.52
N ASP A 100 2.01 -8.46 1.40
CA ASP A 100 2.00 -8.67 2.85
C ASP A 100 0.81 -9.56 3.28
N LEU A 101 -0.39 -9.30 2.73
CA LEU A 101 -1.57 -10.13 3.01
C LEU A 101 -1.37 -11.57 2.51
N LEU A 102 -0.90 -11.75 1.28
CA LEU A 102 -0.64 -13.10 0.73
C LEU A 102 0.33 -13.89 1.62
N ARG A 103 1.38 -13.25 2.11
CA ARG A 103 2.34 -13.86 3.03
C ARG A 103 1.68 -14.22 4.37
N LEU A 104 0.92 -13.31 4.98
CA LEU A 104 0.20 -13.57 6.23
C LEU A 104 -0.78 -14.74 6.09
N LEU A 105 -1.51 -14.81 4.97
CA LEU A 105 -2.41 -15.92 4.68
C LEU A 105 -1.63 -17.23 4.57
N GLN A 106 -0.54 -17.26 3.80
CA GLN A 106 0.29 -18.45 3.62
C GLN A 106 0.88 -18.95 4.95
N GLU A 107 1.39 -18.07 5.80
CA GLU A 107 1.94 -18.41 7.12
C GLU A 107 0.88 -19.00 8.07
N ASN A 108 -0.40 -18.70 7.84
CA ASN A 108 -1.53 -19.24 8.61
C ASN A 108 -2.28 -20.38 7.90
N GLY A 109 -1.70 -20.96 6.83
CA GLY A 109 -2.30 -22.07 6.11
C GLY A 109 -3.51 -21.69 5.26
N LEU A 110 -3.67 -20.40 4.96
CA LEU A 110 -4.76 -19.85 4.15
C LEU A 110 -4.28 -19.47 2.75
N LYS A 111 -5.23 -19.36 1.82
CA LYS A 111 -4.99 -18.86 0.46
C LYS A 111 -6.16 -18.01 -0.02
N PRO A 112 -5.92 -17.08 -0.97
CA PRO A 112 -7.00 -16.38 -1.66
C PRO A 112 -7.90 -17.35 -2.45
N VAL A 113 -9.14 -16.95 -2.64
CA VAL A 113 -10.09 -17.69 -3.53
C VAL A 113 -9.53 -17.83 -4.94
N THR A 114 -8.84 -16.81 -5.44
CA THR A 114 -8.18 -16.82 -6.76
C THR A 114 -7.08 -17.88 -6.91
N GLU A 115 -6.57 -18.40 -5.79
CA GLU A 115 -5.56 -19.48 -5.74
C GLU A 115 -6.14 -20.79 -5.19
N GLY A 116 -7.46 -20.96 -5.23
CA GLY A 116 -8.14 -22.16 -4.77
C GLY A 116 -8.31 -22.25 -3.25
N GLY A 117 -8.14 -21.13 -2.55
CA GLY A 117 -8.37 -21.02 -1.12
C GLY A 117 -9.78 -20.53 -0.76
N ASN A 118 -9.90 -19.91 0.41
CA ASN A 118 -11.16 -19.50 1.00
C ASN A 118 -11.19 -18.07 1.56
N VAL A 119 -10.16 -17.26 1.31
CA VAL A 119 -10.15 -15.83 1.69
C VAL A 119 -10.46 -15.00 0.44
N ASN A 120 -11.49 -14.16 0.51
CA ASN A 120 -11.83 -13.26 -0.59
C ASN A 120 -11.01 -11.97 -0.47
N VAL A 121 -9.93 -11.87 -1.24
CA VAL A 121 -9.09 -10.67 -1.30
C VAL A 121 -9.67 -9.69 -2.32
N SER A 122 -10.06 -8.51 -1.86
CA SER A 122 -10.74 -7.48 -2.66
C SER A 122 -9.91 -6.21 -2.76
N ALA A 123 -9.71 -5.70 -3.97
CA ALA A 123 -9.08 -4.39 -4.18
C ALA A 123 -10.11 -3.29 -3.95
N VAL A 124 -9.87 -2.44 -2.96
CA VAL A 124 -10.76 -1.35 -2.55
C VAL A 124 -9.94 -0.09 -2.32
N ALA A 125 -10.37 1.02 -2.91
CA ALA A 125 -9.72 2.30 -2.63
C ALA A 125 -9.75 2.62 -1.13
N ASN A 126 -8.62 3.08 -0.58
CA ASN A 126 -8.50 3.32 0.86
C ASN A 126 -9.63 4.20 1.42
N ALA A 127 -10.06 5.21 0.65
CA ALA A 127 -11.13 6.13 1.04
C ALA A 127 -12.52 5.45 1.16
N ASP A 128 -12.73 4.31 0.51
CA ASP A 128 -14.01 3.60 0.48
C ASP A 128 -14.11 2.51 1.55
N VAL A 129 -12.98 2.10 2.14
CA VAL A 129 -12.91 0.98 3.09
C VAL A 129 -13.84 1.19 4.29
N ALA A 130 -13.84 2.39 4.89
CA ALA A 130 -14.69 2.70 6.04
C ALA A 130 -16.19 2.50 5.74
N ASN A 131 -16.65 2.99 4.59
CA ASN A 131 -18.03 2.84 4.17
C ASN A 131 -18.40 1.37 3.90
N MET A 132 -17.53 0.61 3.24
CA MET A 132 -17.77 -0.79 2.94
C MET A 132 -17.74 -1.67 4.20
N MET A 133 -16.84 -1.38 5.16
CA MET A 133 -16.87 -2.02 6.49
C MET A 133 -18.18 -1.72 7.22
N GLY A 134 -18.62 -0.46 7.22
CA GLY A 134 -19.86 -0.04 7.89
C GLY A 134 -21.13 -0.73 7.33
N ARG A 135 -21.12 -1.13 6.05
CA ARG A 135 -22.21 -1.92 5.43
C ARG A 135 -22.05 -3.43 5.61
N GLY A 136 -20.90 -3.90 6.11
CA GLY A 136 -20.61 -5.32 6.22
C GLY A 136 -20.12 -5.99 4.93
N ASP A 137 -19.76 -5.19 3.90
CA ASP A 137 -19.23 -5.70 2.63
C ASP A 137 -17.78 -6.18 2.78
N ILE A 138 -17.06 -5.70 3.80
CA ILE A 138 -15.67 -6.02 4.14
C ILE A 138 -15.59 -6.41 5.61
N ASP A 139 -14.90 -7.50 5.91
CA ASP A 139 -14.66 -7.98 7.28
C ASP A 139 -13.36 -7.46 7.88
N ALA A 140 -12.32 -7.32 7.05
CA ALA A 140 -11.01 -6.81 7.43
C ALA A 140 -10.34 -6.05 6.29
N ALA A 141 -9.34 -5.23 6.58
CA ALA A 141 -8.56 -4.52 5.58
C ALA A 141 -7.09 -4.37 6.00
N LEU A 142 -6.17 -4.63 5.08
CA LEU A 142 -4.76 -4.33 5.25
C LEU A 142 -4.47 -3.02 4.53
N VAL A 143 -4.28 -1.95 5.29
CA VAL A 143 -4.17 -0.59 4.79
C VAL A 143 -2.92 0.13 5.32
N PRO A 144 -2.38 1.12 4.59
CA PRO A 144 -1.32 1.97 5.11
C PRO A 144 -1.88 3.08 6.00
N GLU A 145 -1.02 3.70 6.82
CA GLU A 145 -1.37 4.97 7.47
C GLU A 145 -1.49 6.11 6.43
N PRO A 146 -2.37 7.11 6.67
CA PRO A 146 -3.19 7.34 7.88
C PRO A 146 -4.54 6.59 7.89
N TRP A 147 -4.81 5.73 6.93
CA TRP A 147 -6.09 5.03 6.78
C TRP A 147 -6.38 4.07 7.94
N GLY A 148 -5.33 3.41 8.47
CA GLY A 148 -5.47 2.57 9.65
C GLY A 148 -6.02 3.36 10.84
N SER A 149 -5.40 4.48 11.17
CA SER A 149 -5.86 5.39 12.23
C SER A 149 -7.29 5.88 11.99
N THR A 150 -7.62 6.25 10.76
CA THR A 150 -8.99 6.69 10.40
C THR A 150 -10.04 5.59 10.64
N LEU A 151 -9.74 4.34 10.31
CA LEU A 151 -10.64 3.21 10.54
C LEU A 151 -10.82 2.92 12.03
N LEU A 152 -9.74 3.01 12.84
CA LEU A 152 -9.80 2.86 14.30
C LEU A 152 -10.66 3.95 14.95
N GLU A 153 -10.49 5.20 14.54
CA GLU A 153 -11.33 6.33 14.99
C GLU A 153 -12.80 6.12 14.60
N GLY A 154 -13.05 5.45 13.48
CA GLY A 154 -14.39 5.06 13.02
C GLY A 154 -15.01 3.85 13.74
N GLY A 155 -14.33 3.27 14.72
CA GLY A 155 -14.83 2.15 15.55
C GLY A 155 -14.47 0.76 15.04
N ALA A 156 -13.62 0.64 14.04
CA ALA A 156 -12.99 -0.64 13.68
C ALA A 156 -11.91 -1.02 14.71
N GLU A 157 -11.44 -2.25 14.68
CA GLU A 157 -10.48 -2.77 15.66
C GLU A 157 -9.19 -3.24 14.99
N LEU A 158 -8.06 -3.06 15.70
CA LEU A 158 -6.76 -3.54 15.24
C LEU A 158 -6.70 -5.07 15.38
N LEU A 159 -6.37 -5.77 14.29
CA LEU A 159 -6.08 -7.21 14.32
C LEU A 159 -4.58 -7.45 14.40
N LEU A 160 -3.79 -6.77 13.56
CA LEU A 160 -2.32 -6.79 13.61
C LEU A 160 -1.76 -5.38 13.45
N ASP A 161 -0.87 -5.01 14.36
CA ASP A 161 -0.09 -3.77 14.24
C ASP A 161 1.06 -3.94 13.22
N TYR A 162 1.62 -2.83 12.78
CA TYR A 162 2.66 -2.77 11.74
C TYR A 162 3.90 -3.64 12.06
N ASP A 163 4.26 -3.78 13.35
CA ASP A 163 5.38 -4.61 13.78
C ASP A 163 5.13 -6.12 13.61
N LYS A 164 3.86 -6.53 13.46
CA LYS A 164 3.44 -7.91 13.22
C LYS A 164 3.19 -8.21 11.74
N ILE A 165 3.15 -7.19 10.87
CA ILE A 165 2.90 -7.37 9.45
C ILE A 165 4.14 -7.95 8.77
N TYR A 166 5.29 -7.27 8.81
CA TYR A 166 6.51 -7.74 8.17
C TYR A 166 7.76 -7.20 8.86
N MET A 167 8.80 -8.06 9.02
CA MET A 167 10.13 -7.71 9.53
C MET A 167 10.09 -6.85 10.82
N GLN A 168 9.15 -7.11 11.72
CA GLN A 168 8.99 -6.36 12.98
C GLN A 168 8.87 -4.83 12.77
N GLY A 169 8.21 -4.42 11.67
CA GLY A 169 8.04 -3.02 11.32
C GLY A 169 9.29 -2.31 10.77
N GLN A 170 10.38 -3.04 10.53
CA GLN A 170 11.62 -2.46 9.97
C GLN A 170 11.62 -2.37 8.43
N SER A 171 10.63 -2.98 7.77
CA SER A 171 10.46 -2.88 6.33
C SER A 171 10.01 -1.49 5.91
N ASP A 172 10.45 -1.06 4.74
CA ASP A 172 9.92 0.16 4.13
C ASP A 172 8.46 -0.06 3.71
N VAL A 173 7.60 0.91 4.01
CA VAL A 173 6.23 0.99 3.49
C VAL A 173 6.16 1.96 2.30
N ALA A 174 7.12 2.87 2.21
CA ALA A 174 7.32 3.74 1.07
C ALA A 174 8.81 3.96 0.77
N VAL A 175 9.11 4.04 -0.51
CA VAL A 175 10.43 4.40 -1.06
C VAL A 175 10.26 5.57 -2.04
N VAL A 176 11.35 6.27 -2.32
CA VAL A 176 11.40 7.29 -3.37
C VAL A 176 11.91 6.64 -4.66
N VAL A 177 11.17 6.79 -5.74
CA VAL A 177 11.57 6.36 -7.09
C VAL A 177 11.70 7.55 -8.02
N VAL A 178 12.50 7.39 -9.07
CA VAL A 178 12.73 8.40 -10.10
C VAL A 178 12.88 7.73 -11.46
N ARG A 179 12.41 8.39 -12.51
CA ARG A 179 12.77 7.99 -13.89
C ARG A 179 14.25 8.31 -14.15
N LYS A 180 14.99 7.35 -14.68
CA LYS A 180 16.43 7.46 -14.96
C LYS A 180 16.73 8.67 -15.82
N GLU A 181 15.98 8.89 -16.90
CA GLU A 181 16.14 10.01 -17.79
C GLU A 181 16.04 11.36 -17.06
N PHE A 182 15.07 11.51 -16.15
CA PHE A 182 14.92 12.72 -15.35
C PHE A 182 16.12 12.93 -14.41
N ARG A 183 16.57 11.87 -13.72
CA ARG A 183 17.72 11.92 -12.81
C ARG A 183 19.03 12.32 -13.53
N GLU A 184 19.22 11.88 -14.78
CA GLU A 184 20.44 12.16 -15.54
C GLU A 184 20.48 13.59 -16.10
N LYS A 185 19.31 14.23 -16.22
CA LYS A 185 19.17 15.61 -16.73
C LYS A 185 19.16 16.68 -15.63
N ASN A 186 18.95 16.29 -14.36
CA ASN A 186 18.81 17.17 -13.20
C ASN A 186 19.69 16.70 -12.03
#